data_0d0fa04c7a7d5c17a85eb50fb03b34c2
#
_entry.id   0d0fa04c7a7d5c17a85eb50fb03b34c2
#
_cell.length_a   1.000
_cell.length_b   1.000
_cell.length_c   1.000
_cell.angle_alpha   90.00
_cell.angle_beta   90.00
_cell.angle_gamma   90.00
#
_symmetry.space_group_name_H-M   'P 1'
#
loop_
_entity.id
_entity.type
_entity.pdbx_description
1 polymer ?
#
loop_
_entity_poly.entity_id
_entity_poly.type
_entity_poly.pdbx_seq_one_letter_code
_entity_poly.pdbx_strand_id
1 'polypeptide(L)'
;MKKIVAILLVVMCILTLFAGCSEADKGNMNLSKQADYFECERRVTVYNARTDTVILECEGYLSVSNNSESELVVTVKTGPTSYKKNYIYLNNYTLYVVEDITGTHTDPYHYKMYFHTQVLPDFEVKP
;
A
#
# COMPACT_ATOMS: atom_id res chain seq x y z
N MET A 1 35.34 43.39 1.40
CA MET A 1 35.06 42.71 0.12
C MET A 1 35.25 41.21 0.24
N LYS A 2 36.41 40.71 0.66
CA LYS A 2 36.62 39.24 0.78
C LYS A 2 35.67 38.54 1.77
N LYS A 3 35.31 39.19 2.88
CA LYS A 3 34.36 38.64 3.88
C LYS A 3 32.92 38.57 3.36
N ILE A 4 32.53 39.55 2.56
CA ILE A 4 31.17 39.59 1.96
C ILE A 4 31.02 38.51 0.89
N VAL A 5 32.04 38.28 0.08
CA VAL A 5 32.07 37.22 -0.93
C VAL A 5 31.99 35.83 -0.28
N ALA A 6 32.70 35.63 0.84
CA ALA A 6 32.66 34.39 1.59
C ALA A 6 31.26 34.11 2.19
N ILE A 7 30.60 35.13 2.72
CA ILE A 7 29.23 35.01 3.27
C ILE A 7 28.23 34.73 2.15
N LEU A 8 28.34 35.37 1.00
CA LEU A 8 27.49 35.11 -0.18
C LEU A 8 27.66 33.68 -0.69
N LEU A 9 28.87 33.14 -0.73
CA LEU A 9 29.15 31.76 -1.12
C LEU A 9 28.54 30.76 -0.14
N VAL A 10 28.61 31.01 1.16
CA VAL A 10 28.00 30.14 2.19
C VAL A 10 26.47 30.14 2.08
N VAL A 11 25.86 31.32 1.89
CA VAL A 11 24.40 31.44 1.72
C VAL A 11 23.93 30.72 0.45
N MET A 12 24.70 30.84 -0.64
CA MET A 12 24.39 30.14 -1.88
C MET A 12 24.50 28.63 -1.76
N CYS A 13 25.46 28.09 -1.00
CA CYS A 13 25.59 26.69 -0.69
C CYS A 13 24.45 26.16 0.20
N ILE A 14 23.96 26.97 1.14
CA ILE A 14 22.84 26.60 2.01
C ILE A 14 21.54 26.55 1.21
N LEU A 15 21.31 27.45 0.28
CA LEU A 15 20.13 27.48 -0.59
C LEU A 15 20.04 26.25 -1.52
N THR A 16 21.16 25.67 -1.94
CA THR A 16 21.17 24.46 -2.77
C THR A 16 20.85 23.18 -1.99
N LEU A 17 21.04 23.18 -0.68
CA LEU A 17 20.73 22.03 0.17
C LEU A 17 19.22 21.86 0.42
N PHE A 18 18.41 22.89 0.19
CA PHE A 18 16.95 22.83 0.35
C PHE A 18 16.19 22.46 -0.94
N ALA A 19 16.87 22.32 -2.07
CA ALA A 19 16.26 22.00 -3.36
C ALA A 19 16.07 20.49 -3.62
N GLY A 20 16.11 19.66 -2.61
CA GLY A 20 16.29 18.21 -2.73
C GLY A 20 15.06 17.31 -2.53
N CYS A 21 13.84 17.81 -2.70
CA CYS A 21 12.73 16.84 -2.90
C CYS A 21 12.69 16.45 -4.37
N SER A 22 13.10 15.21 -4.69
CA SER A 22 13.00 14.69 -6.04
C SER A 22 11.52 14.56 -6.48
N GLU A 23 11.27 14.62 -7.78
CA GLU A 23 9.90 14.38 -8.30
C GLU A 23 9.38 13.00 -7.91
N ALA A 24 10.26 12.02 -7.79
CA ALA A 24 9.92 10.69 -7.30
C ALA A 24 9.38 10.71 -5.86
N ASP A 25 9.99 11.50 -4.96
CA ASP A 25 9.51 11.61 -3.58
C ASP A 25 8.13 12.29 -3.50
N LYS A 26 7.91 13.32 -4.31
CA LYS A 26 6.58 13.97 -4.43
C LYS A 26 5.54 13.02 -4.99
N GLY A 27 5.89 12.25 -6.01
CA GLY A 27 5.04 11.22 -6.59
C GLY A 27 4.66 10.16 -5.56
N ASN A 28 5.62 9.63 -4.83
CA ASN A 28 5.41 8.63 -3.78
C ASN A 28 4.53 9.15 -2.65
N MET A 29 4.73 10.39 -2.20
CA MET A 29 3.88 11.02 -1.18
C MET A 29 2.44 11.20 -1.65
N ASN A 30 2.24 11.62 -2.89
CA ASN A 30 0.90 11.82 -3.44
C ASN A 30 0.16 10.49 -3.62
N LEU A 31 0.81 9.46 -4.13
CA LEU A 31 0.25 8.12 -4.28
C LEU A 31 -0.09 7.49 -2.93
N SER A 32 0.76 7.68 -1.92
CA SER A 32 0.49 7.19 -0.56
C SER A 32 -0.74 7.87 0.05
N LYS A 33 -0.87 9.19 -0.10
CA LYS A 33 -2.05 9.93 0.36
C LYS A 33 -3.32 9.49 -0.35
N GLN A 34 -3.30 9.33 -1.67
CA GLN A 34 -4.44 8.85 -2.44
C GLN A 34 -4.88 7.46 -1.99
N ALA A 35 -3.93 6.59 -1.68
CA ALA A 35 -4.22 5.27 -1.15
C ALA A 35 -4.87 5.31 0.24
N ASP A 36 -4.37 6.16 1.14
CA ASP A 36 -4.93 6.33 2.48
C ASP A 36 -6.34 6.90 2.45
N TYR A 37 -6.68 7.70 1.45
CA TYR A 37 -8.03 8.21 1.20
C TYR A 37 -8.91 7.28 0.35
N PHE A 38 -8.45 6.10 0.02
CA PHE A 38 -9.18 5.15 -0.85
C PHE A 38 -9.50 5.71 -2.24
N GLU A 39 -8.59 6.49 -2.80
CA GLU A 39 -8.72 7.07 -4.14
C GLU A 39 -8.01 6.23 -5.22
N CYS A 40 -7.19 5.26 -4.80
CA CYS A 40 -6.46 4.34 -5.66
C CYS A 40 -7.07 2.95 -5.62
N GLU A 41 -7.30 2.37 -6.78
CA GLU A 41 -7.64 0.96 -6.89
C GLU A 41 -6.35 0.12 -6.88
N ARG A 42 -6.30 -0.89 -6.02
CA ARG A 42 -5.12 -1.73 -5.80
C ARG A 42 -5.46 -3.20 -5.79
N ARG A 43 -4.47 -3.99 -6.15
CA ARG A 43 -4.47 -5.44 -5.95
C ARG A 43 -3.41 -5.79 -4.91
N VAL A 44 -3.81 -6.54 -3.90
CA VAL A 44 -2.90 -7.14 -2.90
C VAL A 44 -2.90 -8.63 -3.11
N THR A 45 -1.73 -9.19 -3.37
CA THR A 45 -1.53 -10.63 -3.48
C THR A 45 -0.65 -11.09 -2.33
N VAL A 46 -1.15 -12.01 -1.53
CA VAL A 46 -0.42 -12.65 -0.43
C VAL A 46 0.04 -14.04 -0.86
N TYR A 47 1.31 -14.29 -0.70
CA TYR A 47 2.00 -15.44 -1.25
C TYR A 47 2.78 -16.18 -0.16
N ASN A 48 2.70 -17.51 -0.18
CA ASN A 48 3.50 -18.36 0.69
C ASN A 48 4.71 -18.88 -0.08
N ALA A 49 5.90 -18.36 0.27
CA ALA A 49 7.15 -18.73 -0.38
C ALA A 49 7.63 -20.17 -0.07
N ARG A 50 7.13 -20.76 1.01
CA ARG A 50 7.48 -22.14 1.38
C ARG A 50 6.74 -23.18 0.55
N THR A 51 5.46 -22.91 0.24
CA THR A 51 4.60 -23.83 -0.53
C THR A 51 4.43 -23.40 -1.98
N ASP A 52 5.01 -22.27 -2.36
CA ASP A 52 4.91 -21.69 -3.71
C ASP A 52 3.44 -21.45 -4.14
N THR A 53 2.62 -20.97 -3.21
CA THR A 53 1.17 -20.79 -3.44
C THR A 53 0.69 -19.38 -3.08
N VAL A 54 -0.28 -18.87 -3.84
CA VAL A 54 -1.06 -17.68 -3.48
C VAL A 54 -2.08 -18.07 -2.43
N ILE A 55 -2.12 -17.32 -1.33
CA ILE A 55 -3.06 -17.54 -0.22
C ILE A 55 -4.31 -16.70 -0.42
N LEU A 56 -4.12 -15.42 -0.75
CA LEU A 56 -5.18 -14.43 -0.86
C LEU A 56 -4.86 -13.46 -1.99
N GLU A 57 -5.86 -13.11 -2.76
CA GLU A 57 -5.83 -12.00 -3.68
C GLU A 57 -7.02 -11.09 -3.38
N CYS A 58 -6.77 -9.80 -3.19
CA CYS A 58 -7.77 -8.78 -2.91
C CYS A 58 -7.61 -7.60 -3.85
N GLU A 59 -8.66 -7.26 -4.57
CA GLU A 59 -8.72 -6.09 -5.47
C GLU A 59 -9.79 -5.11 -5.00
N GLY A 60 -9.54 -3.84 -5.14
CA GLY A 60 -10.49 -2.78 -4.88
C GLY A 60 -9.83 -1.47 -4.45
N TYR A 61 -10.65 -0.51 -4.07
CA TYR A 61 -10.19 0.72 -3.43
C TYR A 61 -9.83 0.40 -1.99
N LEU A 62 -8.54 0.18 -1.76
CA LEU A 62 -8.06 -0.34 -0.48
C LEU A 62 -6.82 0.40 0.03
N SER A 63 -6.69 0.42 1.33
CA SER A 63 -5.51 0.86 2.05
C SER A 63 -4.81 -0.34 2.69
N VAL A 64 -3.49 -0.29 2.72
CA VAL A 64 -2.63 -1.35 3.25
C VAL A 64 -1.73 -0.78 4.32
N SER A 65 -1.70 -1.41 5.47
CA SER A 65 -0.81 -1.03 6.57
C SER A 65 -0.31 -2.27 7.31
N ASN A 66 0.81 -2.12 8.00
CA ASN A 66 1.30 -3.12 8.92
C ASN A 66 1.06 -2.64 10.36
N ASN A 67 0.61 -3.51 11.22
CA ASN A 67 0.52 -3.21 12.64
C ASN A 67 1.74 -3.72 13.42
N SER A 68 1.78 -3.42 14.73
CA SER A 68 2.87 -3.84 15.63
C SER A 68 2.90 -5.36 15.91
N GLU A 69 1.86 -6.09 15.51
CA GLU A 69 1.72 -7.54 15.73
C GLU A 69 2.17 -8.37 14.52
N SER A 70 2.91 -7.77 13.59
CA SER A 70 3.36 -8.40 12.33
C SER A 70 2.19 -8.86 11.45
N GLU A 71 1.10 -8.13 11.46
CA GLU A 71 -0.05 -8.36 10.60
C GLU A 71 -0.10 -7.33 9.48
N LEU A 72 -0.38 -7.81 8.28
CA LEU A 72 -0.80 -6.98 7.16
C LEU A 72 -2.29 -6.69 7.33
N VAL A 73 -2.63 -5.42 7.42
CA VAL A 73 -4.02 -4.96 7.51
C VAL A 73 -4.45 -4.42 6.15
N VAL A 74 -5.39 -5.09 5.52
CA VAL A 74 -6.00 -4.65 4.27
C VAL A 74 -7.40 -4.11 4.57
N THR A 75 -7.57 -2.80 4.42
CA THR A 75 -8.85 -2.13 4.60
C THR A 75 -9.46 -1.84 3.23
N VAL A 76 -10.64 -2.35 2.98
CA VAL A 76 -11.37 -2.19 1.73
C VAL A 76 -12.57 -1.29 1.96
N LYS A 77 -12.78 -0.32 1.07
CA LYS A 77 -13.96 0.53 1.06
C LYS A 77 -15.11 -0.21 0.35
N THR A 78 -16.20 -0.44 1.07
CA THR A 78 -17.36 -1.19 0.57
C THR A 78 -18.61 -0.33 0.36
N GLY A 79 -18.53 0.94 0.75
CA GLY A 79 -19.61 1.92 0.60
C GLY A 79 -19.13 3.32 0.99
N PRO A 80 -20.00 4.35 0.96
CA PRO A 80 -19.61 5.72 1.27
C PRO A 80 -18.97 5.89 2.65
N THR A 81 -19.44 5.12 3.64
CA THR A 81 -18.97 5.13 5.03
C THR A 81 -18.69 3.73 5.58
N SER A 82 -18.67 2.73 4.71
CA SER A 82 -18.51 1.32 5.09
C SER A 82 -17.16 0.80 4.66
N TYR A 83 -16.52 0.05 5.56
CA TYR A 83 -15.20 -0.53 5.35
C TYR A 83 -15.17 -1.97 5.88
N LYS A 84 -14.32 -2.79 5.27
CA LYS A 84 -13.95 -4.12 5.78
C LYS A 84 -12.46 -4.18 6.01
N LYS A 85 -12.05 -4.76 7.12
CA LYS A 85 -10.65 -5.02 7.44
C LYS A 85 -10.35 -6.50 7.39
N ASN A 86 -9.23 -6.83 6.78
CA ASN A 86 -8.69 -8.19 6.75
C ASN A 86 -7.30 -8.14 7.36
N TYR A 87 -7.01 -9.06 8.25
CA TYR A 87 -5.76 -9.18 8.95
C TYR A 87 -5.05 -10.45 8.47
N ILE A 88 -3.85 -10.31 7.95
CA ILE A 88 -3.04 -11.40 7.45
C ILE A 88 -1.77 -11.45 8.28
N TYR A 89 -1.55 -12.54 8.99
CA TYR A 89 -0.35 -12.74 9.77
C TYR A 89 0.86 -12.93 8.85
N LEU A 90 1.89 -12.13 9.05
CA LEU A 90 3.14 -12.21 8.31
C LEU A 90 4.17 -13.01 9.09
N ASN A 91 4.81 -13.94 8.42
CA ASN A 91 5.94 -14.70 8.92
C ASN A 91 7.07 -14.71 7.88
N ASN A 92 8.17 -15.43 8.17
CA ASN A 92 9.33 -15.48 7.28
C ASN A 92 9.05 -16.03 5.87
N TYR A 93 7.91 -16.69 5.67
CA TYR A 93 7.52 -17.32 4.40
C TYR A 93 6.33 -16.64 3.73
N THR A 94 5.66 -15.74 4.44
CA THR A 94 4.50 -15.03 3.90
C THR A 94 4.95 -13.68 3.36
N LEU A 95 4.83 -13.51 2.06
CA LEU A 95 5.14 -12.29 1.33
C LEU A 95 3.84 -11.66 0.79
N TYR A 96 3.86 -10.39 0.52
CA TYR A 96 2.78 -9.74 -0.19
C TYR A 96 3.30 -8.77 -1.24
N VAL A 97 2.52 -8.59 -2.30
CA VAL A 97 2.75 -7.62 -3.36
C VAL A 97 1.54 -6.71 -3.45
N VAL A 98 1.77 -5.42 -3.58
CA VAL A 98 0.73 -4.42 -3.80
C VAL A 98 0.94 -3.81 -5.19
N GLU A 99 -0.08 -3.94 -6.03
CA GLU A 99 -0.10 -3.35 -7.38
C GLU A 99 -1.12 -2.21 -7.41
N ASP A 100 -0.78 -1.12 -8.08
CA ASP A 100 -1.73 -0.08 -8.44
C ASP A 100 -2.41 -0.47 -9.77
N ILE A 101 -3.72 -0.66 -9.72
CA ILE A 101 -4.56 -1.02 -10.87
C ILE A 101 -5.61 0.07 -11.16
N THR A 102 -5.35 1.30 -10.72
CA THR A 102 -6.26 2.44 -10.85
C THR A 102 -6.75 2.59 -12.30
N GLY A 103 -8.07 2.73 -12.45
CA GLY A 103 -8.74 2.85 -13.74
C GLY A 103 -9.22 1.53 -14.34
N THR A 104 -9.00 0.40 -13.67
CA THR A 104 -9.51 -0.90 -14.12
C THR A 104 -11.02 -1.01 -13.95
N HIS A 105 -11.56 -0.45 -12.87
CA HIS A 105 -12.99 -0.43 -12.59
C HIS A 105 -13.49 1.01 -12.36
N THR A 106 -14.73 1.25 -12.74
CA THR A 106 -15.38 2.57 -12.60
C THR A 106 -16.13 2.73 -11.29
N ASP A 107 -16.51 1.61 -10.64
CA ASP A 107 -17.22 1.60 -9.37
C ASP A 107 -16.23 1.74 -8.21
N PRO A 108 -16.27 2.84 -7.42
CA PRO A 108 -15.36 3.05 -6.30
C PRO A 108 -15.59 2.09 -5.12
N TYR A 109 -16.66 1.31 -5.14
CA TYR A 109 -16.97 0.33 -4.10
C TYR A 109 -16.80 -1.10 -4.58
N HIS A 110 -16.34 -1.28 -5.81
CA HIS A 110 -16.02 -2.58 -6.35
C HIS A 110 -14.85 -3.19 -5.58
N TYR A 111 -15.02 -4.42 -5.11
CA TYR A 111 -13.92 -5.20 -4.54
C TYR A 111 -14.09 -6.67 -4.90
N LYS A 112 -13.00 -7.36 -5.02
CA LYS A 112 -12.93 -8.81 -5.18
C LYS A 112 -11.96 -9.38 -4.16
N MET A 113 -12.28 -10.53 -3.64
CA MET A 113 -11.42 -11.24 -2.71
C MET A 113 -11.46 -12.73 -3.04
N TYR A 114 -10.30 -13.26 -3.35
CA TYR A 114 -10.12 -14.67 -3.67
C TYR A 114 -9.25 -15.31 -2.59
N PHE A 115 -9.82 -16.29 -1.89
CA PHE A 115 -9.08 -17.17 -1.01
C PHE A 115 -8.74 -18.45 -1.76
N HIS A 116 -7.46 -18.73 -1.89
CA HIS A 116 -7.01 -19.97 -2.49
C HIS A 116 -7.02 -21.07 -1.43
N THR A 117 -8.07 -21.87 -1.43
CA THR A 117 -8.44 -22.82 -0.38
C THR A 117 -7.63 -24.12 -0.34
N GLN A 118 -6.55 -24.24 -1.07
CA GLN A 118 -5.72 -25.47 -1.03
C GLN A 118 -5.14 -25.77 0.36
N VAL A 119 -5.23 -24.85 1.30
CA VAL A 119 -4.71 -24.97 2.67
C VAL A 119 -5.82 -25.01 3.73
N LEU A 120 -7.05 -24.69 3.36
CA LEU A 120 -8.19 -24.73 4.28
C LEU A 120 -9.02 -25.98 4.00
N PRO A 121 -9.29 -26.83 5.01
CA PRO A 121 -10.28 -27.89 4.84
C PRO A 121 -11.63 -27.26 4.51
N ASP A 122 -12.40 -27.92 3.67
CA ASP A 122 -13.76 -27.51 3.35
C ASP A 122 -14.59 -27.34 4.64
N PHE A 123 -14.84 -26.09 5.00
CA PHE A 123 -15.80 -25.78 6.06
C PHE A 123 -17.17 -25.64 5.43
N GLU A 124 -17.94 -26.70 5.47
CA GLU A 124 -19.37 -26.61 5.20
C GLU A 124 -20.05 -25.97 6.41
N VAL A 125 -20.31 -24.66 6.33
CA VAL A 125 -21.19 -24.02 7.32
C VAL A 125 -22.61 -24.39 6.95
N LYS A 126 -23.14 -25.41 7.60
CA LYS A 126 -24.59 -25.68 7.55
C LYS A 126 -25.29 -24.59 8.35
N PRO A 127 -26.26 -23.91 7.76
CA PRO A 127 -27.07 -22.94 8.47
C PRO A 127 -27.90 -23.59 9.57
#